data_6e9caa36437099d3a0bc513b7ca47064
#
_entry.id   6e9caa36437099d3a0bc513b7ca47064
#
_cell.length_a   1.000
_cell.length_b   1.000
_cell.length_c   1.000
_cell.angle_alpha   90.00
_cell.angle_beta   90.00
_cell.angle_gamma   90.00
#
_symmetry.space_group_name_H-M   'P 1'
#
loop_
_entity.id
_entity.type
_entity.pdbx_description
1 polymer ?
#
loop_
_entity_poly.entity_id
_entity_poly.type
_entity_poly.pdbx_seq_one_letter_code
_entity_poly.pdbx_strand_id
1 'polypeptide(L)'
;MKILDKYILRFYLTRFLGVFAICFLIFIIQTFWLYIDELAGKGLDIITIGKFFIYFSPKLVPLVLPLSILLASLITYGTLSENYEFIAMKSNGISIVRSMVALFIFHVFLGIGSFYFSNHVVTLGELKSYNLRKNLAKLKPTLSIREGIFNDIGDLNIKVSRKYGDNEQFLEDIILHSISEDEINRIVVKAETGEVRNLNDNYLQLVLKNGNRYEDLNPSSAAEKQKYPHSKASFDEYVLNIDISDFNNVILMKKITSQLIRCRKSINSKLTLTH
;
A
#
# COMPACT_ATOMS: atom_id res chain seq x y z
N MET A 1 -5.62 22.26 -38.36
CA MET A 1 -4.82 23.02 -37.39
C MET A 1 -4.03 24.09 -38.11
N LYS A 2 -4.09 25.33 -37.62
CA LYS A 2 -3.27 26.43 -38.18
C LYS A 2 -1.81 26.27 -37.71
N ILE A 3 -0.86 26.89 -38.38
CA ILE A 3 0.58 26.85 -38.06
C ILE A 3 0.80 27.23 -36.59
N LEU A 4 0.08 28.24 -36.10
CA LEU A 4 0.11 28.69 -34.71
C LEU A 4 -0.27 27.56 -33.69
N ASP A 5 -1.34 26.82 -34.02
CA ASP A 5 -1.80 25.73 -33.14
C ASP A 5 -0.70 24.65 -32.97
N LYS A 6 -0.03 24.33 -34.08
CA LYS A 6 1.07 23.35 -34.10
C LYS A 6 2.30 23.85 -33.34
N TYR A 7 2.60 25.16 -33.47
CA TYR A 7 3.70 25.80 -32.75
C TYR A 7 3.48 25.73 -31.21
N ILE A 8 2.32 26.21 -30.75
CA ILE A 8 2.01 26.23 -29.31
C ILE A 8 1.93 24.83 -28.77
N LEU A 9 1.32 23.88 -29.50
CA LEU A 9 1.24 22.48 -29.06
C LEU A 9 2.61 21.84 -28.95
N ARG A 10 3.50 22.03 -29.92
CA ARG A 10 4.87 21.48 -29.87
C ARG A 10 5.66 22.06 -28.69
N PHE A 11 5.55 23.39 -28.50
CA PHE A 11 6.21 24.09 -27.42
C PHE A 11 5.74 23.58 -26.05
N TYR A 12 4.42 23.44 -25.88
CA TYR A 12 3.80 22.85 -24.69
C TYR A 12 4.25 21.42 -24.45
N LEU A 13 4.21 20.57 -25.48
CA LEU A 13 4.51 19.13 -25.35
C LEU A 13 5.94 18.90 -24.86
N THR A 14 6.90 19.68 -25.37
CA THR A 14 8.30 19.60 -24.92
C THR A 14 8.42 19.96 -23.43
N ARG A 15 7.74 21.01 -22.98
CA ARG A 15 7.73 21.41 -21.57
C ARG A 15 6.99 20.40 -20.69
N PHE A 16 5.84 19.92 -21.17
CA PHE A 16 5.05 18.91 -20.48
C PHE A 16 5.82 17.62 -20.24
N LEU A 17 6.52 17.07 -21.23
CA LEU A 17 7.32 15.87 -21.08
C LEU A 17 8.45 16.07 -20.07
N GLY A 18 9.14 17.20 -20.09
CA GLY A 18 10.19 17.52 -19.12
C GLY A 18 9.66 17.62 -17.69
N VAL A 19 8.58 18.38 -17.49
CA VAL A 19 7.95 18.54 -16.17
C VAL A 19 7.38 17.21 -15.68
N PHE A 20 6.72 16.46 -16.57
CA PHE A 20 6.19 15.14 -16.22
C PHE A 20 7.29 14.18 -15.76
N ALA A 21 8.42 14.12 -16.49
CA ALA A 21 9.54 13.26 -16.13
C ALA A 21 10.12 13.64 -14.74
N ILE A 22 10.30 14.94 -14.47
CA ILE A 22 10.81 15.42 -13.18
C ILE A 22 9.81 15.08 -12.05
N CYS A 23 8.54 15.43 -12.21
CA CYS A 23 7.51 15.12 -11.21
C CYS A 23 7.41 13.61 -10.98
N PHE A 24 7.39 12.82 -12.04
CA PHE A 24 7.31 11.36 -11.95
C PHE A 24 8.51 10.76 -11.17
N LEU A 25 9.72 11.26 -11.43
CA LEU A 25 10.92 10.86 -10.71
C LEU A 25 10.82 11.21 -9.22
N ILE A 26 10.35 12.41 -8.88
CA ILE A 26 10.13 12.84 -7.48
C ILE A 26 9.15 11.89 -6.79
N PHE A 27 8.03 11.54 -7.43
CA PHE A 27 7.04 10.62 -6.86
C PHE A 27 7.56 9.18 -6.75
N ILE A 28 8.44 8.74 -7.65
CA ILE A 28 9.14 7.45 -7.51
C ILE A 28 10.02 7.45 -6.26
N ILE A 29 10.85 8.49 -6.08
CA ILE A 29 11.74 8.62 -4.91
C ILE A 29 10.92 8.70 -3.62
N GLN A 30 9.84 9.47 -3.60
CA GLN A 30 8.91 9.53 -2.46
C GLN A 30 8.30 8.16 -2.15
N THR A 31 7.90 7.42 -3.18
CA THR A 31 7.35 6.07 -3.02
C THR A 31 8.42 5.10 -2.50
N PHE A 32 9.66 5.21 -3.00
CA PHE A 32 10.77 4.42 -2.48
C PHE A 32 10.96 4.66 -0.98
N TRP A 33 10.96 5.91 -0.56
CA TRP A 33 11.12 6.28 0.85
C TRP A 33 9.96 5.76 1.72
N LEU A 34 8.74 5.78 1.20
CA LEU A 34 7.54 5.28 1.90
C LEU A 34 7.57 3.76 2.13
N TYR A 35 8.16 3.01 1.18
CA TYR A 35 8.20 1.54 1.24
C TYR A 35 9.56 0.97 1.67
N ILE A 36 10.52 1.84 2.04
CA ILE A 36 11.87 1.39 2.41
C ILE A 36 11.84 0.46 3.62
N ASP A 37 11.01 0.73 4.62
CA ASP A 37 10.86 -0.10 5.82
C ASP A 37 10.27 -1.49 5.51
N GLU A 38 9.45 -1.57 4.45
CA GLU A 38 8.89 -2.84 4.01
C GLU A 38 9.87 -3.65 3.14
N LEU A 39 10.83 -2.99 2.51
CA LEU A 39 11.73 -3.58 1.52
C LEU A 39 13.17 -3.74 2.04
N ALA A 40 13.65 -2.78 2.84
CA ALA A 40 14.99 -2.80 3.42
C ALA A 40 15.02 -3.72 4.66
N GLY A 41 16.14 -4.38 4.89
CA GLY A 41 16.32 -5.26 6.05
C GLY A 41 15.72 -6.66 5.92
N LYS A 42 15.00 -6.95 4.84
CA LYS A 42 14.31 -8.24 4.62
C LYS A 42 15.09 -9.23 3.75
N GLY A 43 16.36 -8.95 3.45
CA GLY A 43 17.19 -9.81 2.59
C GLY A 43 16.58 -10.03 1.19
N LEU A 44 15.81 -9.04 0.68
CA LEU A 44 15.23 -9.11 -0.65
C LEU A 44 16.29 -8.81 -1.71
N ASP A 45 16.27 -9.60 -2.78
CA ASP A 45 17.11 -9.35 -3.93
C ASP A 45 16.76 -8.01 -4.59
N ILE A 46 17.78 -7.25 -4.99
CA ILE A 46 17.64 -5.94 -5.61
C ILE A 46 16.77 -5.99 -6.88
N ILE A 47 16.80 -7.14 -7.58
CA ILE A 47 15.96 -7.41 -8.76
C ILE A 47 14.48 -7.45 -8.36
N THR A 48 14.15 -8.04 -7.22
CA THR A 48 12.78 -8.11 -6.70
C THR A 48 12.26 -6.74 -6.29
N ILE A 49 13.12 -5.92 -5.68
CA ILE A 49 12.81 -4.52 -5.36
C ILE A 49 12.55 -3.73 -6.65
N GLY A 50 13.40 -3.87 -7.67
CA GLY A 50 13.22 -3.24 -8.97
C GLY A 50 11.89 -3.65 -9.65
N LYS A 51 11.54 -4.95 -9.62
CA LYS A 51 10.25 -5.45 -10.14
C LYS A 51 9.06 -4.84 -9.41
N PHE A 52 9.15 -4.68 -8.09
CA PHE A 52 8.10 -4.03 -7.31
C PHE A 52 7.85 -2.60 -7.79
N PHE A 53 8.92 -1.80 -7.96
CA PHE A 53 8.80 -0.42 -8.45
C PHE A 53 8.26 -0.33 -9.87
N ILE A 54 8.68 -1.23 -10.78
CA ILE A 54 8.13 -1.28 -12.14
C ILE A 54 6.64 -1.58 -12.13
N TYR A 55 6.18 -2.52 -11.29
CA TYR A 55 4.76 -2.85 -11.19
C TYR A 55 3.94 -1.78 -10.46
N PHE A 56 4.56 -1.04 -9.55
CA PHE A 56 3.92 0.05 -8.81
C PHE A 56 3.86 1.36 -9.59
N SER A 57 4.84 1.63 -10.45
CA SER A 57 4.99 2.90 -11.17
C SER A 57 3.77 3.32 -12.01
N PRO A 58 3.01 2.43 -12.67
CA PRO A 58 1.82 2.84 -13.41
C PRO A 58 0.78 3.56 -12.56
N LYS A 59 0.70 3.26 -11.28
CA LYS A 59 -0.22 3.91 -10.33
C LYS A 59 0.11 5.40 -10.13
N LEU A 60 1.36 5.78 -10.27
CA LEU A 60 1.82 7.17 -10.10
C LEU A 60 1.45 8.05 -11.30
N VAL A 61 1.30 7.47 -12.49
CA VAL A 61 1.01 8.24 -13.72
C VAL A 61 -0.24 9.10 -13.59
N PRO A 62 -1.44 8.58 -13.24
CA PRO A 62 -2.64 9.39 -13.08
C PRO A 62 -2.55 10.43 -11.96
N LEU A 63 -1.69 10.20 -10.97
CA LEU A 63 -1.46 11.13 -9.86
C LEU A 63 -0.58 12.32 -10.28
N VAL A 64 0.48 12.03 -11.03
CA VAL A 64 1.45 13.04 -11.50
C VAL A 64 0.89 13.89 -12.64
N LEU A 65 0.00 13.32 -13.45
CA LEU A 65 -0.51 13.92 -14.68
C LEU A 65 -1.16 15.30 -14.47
N PRO A 66 -2.12 15.49 -13.52
CA PRO A 66 -2.73 16.80 -13.29
C PRO A 66 -1.73 17.87 -12.86
N LEU A 67 -0.78 17.50 -12.00
CA LEU A 67 0.26 18.41 -11.53
C LEU A 67 1.17 18.83 -12.68
N SER A 68 1.56 17.89 -13.53
CA SER A 68 2.41 18.15 -14.70
C SER A 68 1.71 19.02 -15.74
N ILE A 69 0.41 18.83 -15.97
CA ILE A 69 -0.41 19.65 -16.84
C ILE A 69 -0.42 21.10 -16.34
N LEU A 70 -0.67 21.30 -15.05
CA LEU A 70 -0.73 22.62 -14.44
C LEU A 70 0.62 23.35 -14.57
N LEU A 71 1.71 22.71 -14.14
CA LEU A 71 3.05 23.29 -14.20
C LEU A 71 3.51 23.57 -15.63
N ALA A 72 3.29 22.62 -16.56
CA ALA A 72 3.65 22.80 -17.97
C ALA A 72 2.86 23.94 -18.62
N SER A 73 1.58 24.09 -18.25
CA SER A 73 0.76 25.20 -18.73
C SER A 73 1.29 26.55 -18.22
N LEU A 74 1.59 26.64 -16.92
CA LEU A 74 2.15 27.85 -16.33
C LEU A 74 3.47 28.24 -16.99
N ILE A 75 4.39 27.29 -17.17
CA ILE A 75 5.68 27.54 -17.81
C ILE A 75 5.50 27.95 -19.28
N THR A 76 4.62 27.26 -20.01
CA THR A 76 4.39 27.55 -21.43
C THR A 76 3.83 28.95 -21.63
N TYR A 77 2.74 29.27 -20.93
CA TYR A 77 2.09 30.59 -21.07
C TYR A 77 2.90 31.71 -20.43
N GLY A 78 3.64 31.42 -19.35
CA GLY A 78 4.59 32.35 -18.76
C GLY A 78 5.67 32.77 -19.76
N THR A 79 6.31 31.78 -20.40
CA THR A 79 7.37 32.05 -21.41
C THR A 79 6.84 32.78 -22.62
N LEU A 80 5.63 32.42 -23.12
CA LEU A 80 5.00 33.15 -24.24
C LEU A 80 4.65 34.60 -23.86
N SER A 81 4.31 34.86 -22.61
CA SER A 81 4.06 36.21 -22.10
C SER A 81 5.36 37.01 -21.96
N GLU A 82 6.38 36.41 -21.38
CA GLU A 82 7.71 37.01 -21.15
C GLU A 82 8.38 37.41 -22.47
N ASN A 83 8.25 36.57 -23.50
CA ASN A 83 8.77 36.83 -24.84
C ASN A 83 7.90 37.78 -25.69
N TYR A 84 6.87 38.43 -25.10
CA TYR A 84 5.94 39.29 -25.78
C TYR A 84 5.16 38.64 -26.94
N GLU A 85 5.16 37.32 -27.07
CA GLU A 85 4.47 36.60 -28.14
C GLU A 85 2.94 36.76 -28.04
N PHE A 86 2.40 36.84 -26.82
CA PHE A 86 0.97 37.18 -26.65
C PHE A 86 0.60 38.55 -27.17
N ILE A 87 1.45 39.53 -26.96
CA ILE A 87 1.20 40.89 -27.45
C ILE A 87 1.22 40.88 -28.96
N ALA A 88 2.18 40.20 -29.59
CA ALA A 88 2.28 40.02 -31.03
C ALA A 88 1.07 39.29 -31.61
N MET A 89 0.54 38.25 -30.93
CA MET A 89 -0.69 37.58 -31.35
C MET A 89 -1.89 38.49 -31.27
N LYS A 90 -2.03 39.26 -30.20
CA LYS A 90 -3.15 40.15 -29.95
C LYS A 90 -3.16 41.32 -30.96
N SER A 91 -2.01 41.90 -31.30
CA SER A 91 -1.90 42.96 -32.32
C SER A 91 -2.29 42.48 -33.73
N ASN A 92 -2.12 41.17 -34.01
CA ASN A 92 -2.59 40.53 -35.23
C ASN A 92 -4.06 40.05 -35.15
N GLY A 93 -4.83 40.45 -34.14
CA GLY A 93 -6.25 40.11 -34.00
C GLY A 93 -6.52 38.70 -33.51
N ILE A 94 -5.49 37.95 -33.00
CA ILE A 94 -5.66 36.62 -32.48
C ILE A 94 -5.94 36.69 -30.97
N SER A 95 -7.11 36.20 -30.57
CA SER A 95 -7.47 36.15 -29.14
C SER A 95 -6.67 35.08 -28.37
N ILE A 96 -6.37 35.33 -27.08
CA ILE A 96 -5.69 34.39 -26.21
C ILE A 96 -6.48 33.07 -26.12
N VAL A 97 -7.82 33.15 -26.00
CA VAL A 97 -8.70 31.98 -25.97
C VAL A 97 -8.50 31.11 -27.22
N ARG A 98 -8.34 31.71 -28.40
CA ARG A 98 -8.08 30.99 -29.65
C ARG A 98 -6.74 30.21 -29.58
N SER A 99 -5.73 30.77 -28.94
CA SER A 99 -4.43 30.08 -28.76
C SER A 99 -4.53 28.89 -27.81
N MET A 100 -5.47 28.93 -26.87
CA MET A 100 -5.66 27.83 -25.88
C MET A 100 -6.47 26.65 -26.45
N VAL A 101 -7.26 26.83 -27.52
CA VAL A 101 -8.14 25.78 -28.06
C VAL A 101 -7.36 24.51 -28.44
N ALA A 102 -6.17 24.65 -29.04
CA ALA A 102 -5.37 23.50 -29.45
C ALA A 102 -4.91 22.66 -28.23
N LEU A 103 -4.53 23.34 -27.16
CA LEU A 103 -4.13 22.70 -25.90
C LEU A 103 -5.33 22.05 -25.19
N PHE A 104 -6.50 22.73 -25.21
CA PHE A 104 -7.71 22.17 -24.62
C PHE A 104 -8.09 20.83 -25.29
N ILE A 105 -8.09 20.81 -26.63
CA ILE A 105 -8.34 19.58 -27.39
C ILE A 105 -7.33 18.48 -27.02
N PHE A 106 -6.05 18.84 -26.94
CA PHE A 106 -5.00 17.89 -26.52
C PHE A 106 -5.27 17.33 -25.12
N HIS A 107 -5.65 18.16 -24.15
CA HIS A 107 -5.94 17.70 -22.78
C HIS A 107 -7.17 16.80 -22.70
N VAL A 108 -8.18 17.01 -23.56
CA VAL A 108 -9.33 16.09 -23.65
C VAL A 108 -8.88 14.71 -24.11
N PHE A 109 -8.05 14.64 -25.16
CA PHE A 109 -7.48 13.34 -25.61
C PHE A 109 -6.60 12.70 -24.56
N LEU A 110 -5.79 13.48 -23.88
CA LEU A 110 -4.94 13.01 -22.80
C LEU A 110 -5.76 12.49 -21.60
N GLY A 111 -6.88 13.13 -21.27
CA GLY A 111 -7.81 12.67 -20.25
C GLY A 111 -8.46 11.32 -20.59
N ILE A 112 -8.91 11.16 -21.84
CA ILE A 112 -9.46 9.88 -22.33
C ILE A 112 -8.38 8.79 -22.29
N GLY A 113 -7.17 9.10 -22.75
CA GLY A 113 -6.04 8.18 -22.69
C GLY A 113 -5.66 7.78 -21.24
N SER A 114 -5.65 8.76 -20.33
CA SER A 114 -5.40 8.52 -18.90
C SER A 114 -6.47 7.62 -18.26
N PHE A 115 -7.73 7.80 -18.63
CA PHE A 115 -8.82 6.94 -18.17
C PHE A 115 -8.64 5.49 -18.62
N TYR A 116 -8.33 5.27 -19.90
CA TYR A 116 -8.06 3.94 -20.43
C TYR A 116 -6.82 3.32 -19.78
N PHE A 117 -5.75 4.09 -19.63
CA PHE A 117 -4.52 3.68 -18.95
C PHE A 117 -4.78 3.27 -17.50
N SER A 118 -5.57 4.07 -16.77
CA SER A 118 -5.91 3.80 -15.38
C SER A 118 -6.70 2.47 -15.22
N ASN A 119 -7.65 2.23 -16.10
CA ASN A 119 -8.48 1.03 -16.03
C ASN A 119 -7.73 -0.27 -16.38
N HIS A 120 -6.77 -0.20 -17.29
CA HIS A 120 -6.08 -1.41 -17.77
C HIS A 120 -4.68 -1.56 -17.18
N VAL A 121 -3.83 -0.55 -17.37
CA VAL A 121 -2.41 -0.66 -17.01
C VAL A 121 -2.21 -0.55 -15.51
N VAL A 122 -2.87 0.40 -14.84
CA VAL A 122 -2.77 0.56 -13.39
C VAL A 122 -3.31 -0.66 -12.67
N THR A 123 -4.45 -1.19 -13.11
CA THR A 123 -5.07 -2.39 -12.51
C THR A 123 -4.17 -3.62 -12.63
N LEU A 124 -3.55 -3.84 -13.79
CA LEU A 124 -2.58 -4.93 -13.99
C LEU A 124 -1.31 -4.72 -13.14
N GLY A 125 -0.81 -3.51 -13.05
CA GLY A 125 0.32 -3.16 -12.19
C GLY A 125 0.03 -3.41 -10.72
N GLU A 126 -1.14 -2.99 -10.22
CA GLU A 126 -1.59 -3.23 -8.85
C GLU A 126 -1.72 -4.73 -8.54
N LEU A 127 -2.32 -5.51 -9.44
CA LEU A 127 -2.44 -6.96 -9.27
C LEU A 127 -1.06 -7.63 -9.15
N LYS A 128 -0.12 -7.29 -10.04
CA LYS A 128 1.23 -7.86 -10.01
C LYS A 128 2.01 -7.42 -8.78
N SER A 129 1.93 -6.15 -8.39
CA SER A 129 2.55 -5.62 -7.17
C SER A 129 1.99 -6.30 -5.92
N TYR A 130 0.66 -6.47 -5.86
CA TYR A 130 -0.01 -7.17 -4.77
C TYR A 130 0.42 -8.64 -4.66
N ASN A 131 0.43 -9.37 -5.78
CA ASN A 131 0.86 -10.77 -5.81
C ASN A 131 2.32 -10.92 -5.41
N LEU A 132 3.18 -9.98 -5.83
CA LEU A 132 4.57 -9.98 -5.42
C LEU A 132 4.70 -9.81 -3.90
N ARG A 133 4.00 -8.85 -3.31
CA ARG A 133 3.98 -8.64 -1.84
C ARG A 133 3.43 -9.86 -1.10
N LYS A 134 2.36 -10.46 -1.60
CA LYS A 134 1.78 -11.67 -1.05
C LYS A 134 2.76 -12.84 -1.05
N ASN A 135 3.46 -13.05 -2.17
CA ASN A 135 4.46 -14.11 -2.26
C ASN A 135 5.65 -13.87 -1.32
N LEU A 136 6.08 -12.61 -1.17
CA LEU A 136 7.13 -12.24 -0.23
C LEU A 136 6.71 -12.48 1.23
N ALA A 137 5.49 -12.13 1.59
CA ALA A 137 4.94 -12.39 2.92
C ALA A 137 4.83 -13.89 3.24
N LYS A 138 4.49 -14.72 2.22
CA LYS A 138 4.46 -16.18 2.36
C LYS A 138 5.84 -16.80 2.54
N LEU A 139 6.86 -16.29 1.85
CA LEU A 139 8.22 -16.80 1.94
C LEU A 139 8.91 -16.48 3.27
N LYS A 140 8.52 -15.39 3.90
CA LYS A 140 9.11 -14.91 5.16
C LYS A 140 8.02 -14.39 6.10
N PRO A 141 7.27 -15.25 6.78
CA PRO A 141 6.17 -14.83 7.67
C PRO A 141 6.66 -14.00 8.86
N THR A 142 7.91 -14.18 9.28
CA THR A 142 8.57 -13.35 10.31
C THR A 142 8.70 -11.87 9.94
N LEU A 143 8.52 -11.52 8.64
CA LEU A 143 8.57 -10.12 8.18
C LEU A 143 7.38 -9.29 8.70
N SER A 144 6.29 -9.92 9.07
CA SER A 144 5.12 -9.23 9.62
C SER A 144 5.32 -8.83 11.09
N ILE A 145 6.29 -9.42 11.77
CA ILE A 145 6.60 -9.16 13.19
C ILE A 145 7.64 -8.03 13.25
N ARG A 146 7.28 -6.89 13.84
CA ARG A 146 8.21 -5.79 14.13
C ARG A 146 8.75 -5.95 15.55
N GLU A 147 10.06 -5.70 15.73
CA GLU A 147 10.71 -5.75 17.03
C GLU A 147 10.18 -4.64 17.96
N GLY A 148 10.03 -4.99 19.23
CA GLY A 148 9.70 -4.04 20.30
C GLY A 148 8.24 -3.60 20.39
N ILE A 149 7.40 -3.92 19.40
CA ILE A 149 5.98 -3.54 19.39
C ILE A 149 5.08 -4.77 19.30
N PHE A 150 3.82 -4.61 19.71
CA PHE A 150 2.80 -5.64 19.53
C PHE A 150 2.34 -5.66 18.07
N ASN A 151 2.29 -6.86 17.50
CA ASN A 151 1.87 -7.13 16.13
C ASN A 151 0.70 -8.10 16.14
N ASP A 152 -0.36 -7.78 15.41
CA ASP A 152 -1.52 -8.65 15.26
C ASP A 152 -1.26 -9.68 14.16
N ILE A 153 -1.34 -10.97 14.50
CA ILE A 153 -1.20 -12.09 13.57
C ILE A 153 -2.40 -13.01 13.74
N GLY A 154 -3.42 -12.87 12.91
CA GLY A 154 -4.70 -13.55 13.10
C GLY A 154 -5.35 -13.12 14.40
N ASP A 155 -5.72 -14.10 15.24
CA ASP A 155 -6.32 -13.88 16.55
C ASP A 155 -5.28 -13.71 17.67
N LEU A 156 -4.00 -13.65 17.30
CA LEU A 156 -2.88 -13.54 18.24
C LEU A 156 -2.22 -12.17 18.14
N ASN A 157 -1.89 -11.62 19.30
CA ASN A 157 -1.11 -10.39 19.41
C ASN A 157 0.26 -10.73 19.99
N ILE A 158 1.32 -10.60 19.17
CA ILE A 158 2.67 -11.02 19.50
C ILE A 158 3.62 -9.82 19.60
N LYS A 159 4.43 -9.79 20.64
CA LYS A 159 5.56 -8.88 20.80
C LYS A 159 6.83 -9.67 20.93
N VAL A 160 7.88 -9.27 20.20
CA VAL A 160 9.23 -9.84 20.29
C VAL A 160 10.21 -8.70 20.55
N SER A 161 11.18 -8.94 21.40
CA SER A 161 12.22 -7.94 21.68
C SER A 161 13.27 -7.90 20.58
N ARG A 162 13.63 -9.05 20.01
CA ARG A 162 14.66 -9.17 18.97
C ARG A 162 14.39 -10.36 18.06
N LYS A 163 14.80 -10.22 16.80
CA LYS A 163 14.83 -11.29 15.80
C LYS A 163 16.27 -11.55 15.35
N TYR A 164 16.63 -12.80 15.08
CA TYR A 164 17.96 -13.16 14.60
C TYR A 164 17.94 -14.40 13.70
N GLY A 165 19.07 -14.68 13.06
CA GLY A 165 19.21 -15.72 12.04
C GLY A 165 19.10 -15.20 10.62
N ASP A 166 19.56 -15.96 9.62
CA ASP A 166 19.64 -15.55 8.21
C ASP A 166 18.27 -15.18 7.60
N ASN A 167 17.19 -15.78 8.13
CA ASN A 167 15.81 -15.51 7.71
C ASN A 167 14.98 -14.84 8.81
N GLU A 168 15.62 -14.29 9.86
CA GLU A 168 14.94 -13.70 11.04
C GLU A 168 13.97 -14.70 11.70
N GLN A 169 14.25 -15.99 11.61
CA GLN A 169 13.36 -17.07 12.05
C GLN A 169 13.39 -17.31 13.57
N PHE A 170 14.43 -16.84 14.23
CA PHE A 170 14.58 -16.96 15.67
C PHE A 170 14.13 -15.69 16.36
N LEU A 171 13.37 -15.86 17.42
CA LEU A 171 12.78 -14.79 18.21
C LEU A 171 13.29 -14.86 19.65
N GLU A 172 13.44 -13.70 20.28
CA GLU A 172 13.91 -13.57 21.66
C GLU A 172 12.93 -12.72 22.48
N ASP A 173 12.70 -13.12 23.74
CA ASP A 173 11.78 -12.47 24.69
C ASP A 173 10.39 -12.22 24.08
N ILE A 174 9.67 -13.32 23.91
CA ILE A 174 8.39 -13.34 23.22
C ILE A 174 7.26 -13.21 24.25
N ILE A 175 6.35 -12.29 23.99
CA ILE A 175 5.09 -12.15 24.72
C ILE A 175 3.98 -12.31 23.71
N LEU A 176 3.10 -13.28 23.96
CA LEU A 176 1.96 -13.58 23.10
C LEU A 176 0.68 -13.43 23.91
N HIS A 177 -0.25 -12.66 23.38
CA HIS A 177 -1.59 -12.52 23.91
C HIS A 177 -2.58 -13.19 22.95
N SER A 178 -3.43 -14.03 23.48
CA SER A 178 -4.55 -14.64 22.78
C SER A 178 -5.83 -14.49 23.60
N ILE A 179 -6.94 -14.41 22.91
CA ILE A 179 -8.26 -14.53 23.52
C ILE A 179 -8.75 -15.94 23.19
N SER A 180 -9.27 -16.67 24.17
CA SER A 180 -9.84 -18.01 23.94
C SER A 180 -11.01 -17.92 22.95
N GLU A 181 -11.28 -19.00 22.21
CA GLU A 181 -12.42 -19.11 21.27
C GLU A 181 -13.75 -18.71 21.90
N ASP A 182 -13.91 -18.87 23.22
CA ASP A 182 -15.10 -18.45 23.96
C ASP A 182 -15.12 -16.95 24.32
N GLU A 183 -14.15 -16.13 23.87
CA GLU A 183 -13.98 -14.69 24.18
C GLU A 183 -13.89 -14.36 25.70
N ILE A 184 -13.84 -15.37 26.56
CA ILE A 184 -13.97 -15.23 28.02
C ILE A 184 -12.60 -15.27 28.71
N ASN A 185 -11.72 -16.15 28.25
CA ASN A 185 -10.42 -16.38 28.87
C ASN A 185 -9.29 -15.67 28.13
N ARG A 186 -8.49 -14.91 28.88
CA ARG A 186 -7.26 -14.29 28.34
C ARG A 186 -6.09 -15.23 28.57
N ILE A 187 -5.37 -15.51 27.50
CA ILE A 187 -4.15 -16.34 27.54
C ILE A 187 -2.96 -15.45 27.27
N VAL A 188 -1.99 -15.47 28.16
CA VAL A 188 -0.70 -14.81 27.99
C VAL A 188 0.40 -15.86 28.04
N VAL A 189 1.19 -15.93 26.97
CA VAL A 189 2.36 -16.81 26.92
C VAL A 189 3.62 -15.94 26.89
N LYS A 190 4.54 -16.22 27.79
CA LYS A 190 5.85 -15.60 27.82
C LYS A 190 6.91 -16.67 27.61
N ALA A 191 7.82 -16.51 26.64
CA ALA A 191 8.89 -17.43 26.33
C ALA A 191 10.22 -16.69 26.14
N GLU A 192 11.31 -17.32 26.52
CA GLU A 192 12.64 -16.74 26.34
C GLU A 192 13.07 -16.74 24.89
N THR A 193 12.82 -17.86 24.20
CA THR A 193 13.20 -18.01 22.78
C THR A 193 12.08 -18.68 22.00
N GLY A 194 12.06 -18.43 20.69
CA GLY A 194 11.13 -19.08 19.78
C GLY A 194 11.66 -19.17 18.37
N GLU A 195 11.06 -20.06 17.61
CA GLU A 195 11.37 -20.28 16.21
C GLU A 195 10.07 -20.25 15.40
N VAL A 196 10.07 -19.50 14.31
CA VAL A 196 8.97 -19.46 13.35
C VAL A 196 9.30 -20.39 12.19
N ARG A 197 8.45 -21.39 11.97
CA ARG A 197 8.56 -22.34 10.87
C ARG A 197 7.36 -22.22 9.95
N ASN A 198 7.60 -22.27 8.65
CA ASN A 198 6.53 -22.35 7.65
C ASN A 198 6.13 -23.83 7.49
N LEU A 199 4.92 -24.17 7.90
CA LEU A 199 4.44 -25.56 7.76
C LEU A 199 3.86 -25.77 6.36
N ASN A 200 3.03 -24.81 5.88
CA ASN A 200 2.38 -24.79 4.57
C ASN A 200 2.01 -23.35 4.20
N ASP A 201 1.49 -23.16 2.99
CA ASP A 201 1.02 -21.85 2.47
C ASP A 201 -0.02 -21.12 3.36
N ASN A 202 -0.70 -21.86 4.26
CA ASN A 202 -1.80 -21.35 5.08
C ASN A 202 -1.53 -21.43 6.60
N TYR A 203 -0.51 -22.19 7.02
CA TYR A 203 -0.22 -22.40 8.44
C TYR A 203 1.21 -22.02 8.79
N LEU A 204 1.33 -21.23 9.82
CA LEU A 204 2.59 -20.83 10.43
C LEU A 204 2.71 -21.53 11.76
N GLN A 205 3.83 -22.20 11.98
CA GLN A 205 4.14 -22.86 13.24
C GLN A 205 5.10 -21.98 14.04
N LEU A 206 4.68 -21.62 15.25
CA LEU A 206 5.50 -20.92 16.23
C LEU A 206 5.89 -21.90 17.33
N VAL A 207 7.17 -22.21 17.40
CA VAL A 207 7.75 -23.08 18.42
C VAL A 207 8.38 -22.20 19.50
N LEU A 208 7.80 -22.16 20.69
CA LEU A 208 8.27 -21.39 21.83
C LEU A 208 9.04 -22.30 22.76
N LYS A 209 10.15 -21.82 23.31
CA LYS A 209 11.00 -22.60 24.25
C LYS A 209 11.21 -21.82 25.54
N ASN A 210 11.27 -22.59 26.64
CA ASN A 210 11.52 -22.10 28.01
C ASN A 210 10.53 -20.95 28.35
N GLY A 211 9.29 -21.33 28.67
CA GLY A 211 8.29 -20.31 28.91
C GLY A 211 7.24 -20.69 29.95
N ASN A 212 6.37 -19.72 30.18
CA ASN A 212 5.21 -19.85 31.04
C ASN A 212 3.95 -19.42 30.29
N ARG A 213 2.89 -20.19 30.42
CA ARG A 213 1.55 -19.88 29.98
C ARG A 213 0.72 -19.48 31.18
N TYR A 214 0.08 -18.32 31.08
CA TYR A 214 -0.85 -17.81 32.08
C TYR A 214 -2.22 -17.77 31.43
N GLU A 215 -3.24 -18.24 32.15
CA GLU A 215 -4.61 -18.26 31.68
C GLU A 215 -5.55 -17.78 32.79
N ASP A 216 -6.31 -16.75 32.51
CA ASP A 216 -7.36 -16.29 33.42
C ASP A 216 -8.59 -17.17 33.21
N LEU A 217 -8.92 -17.96 34.22
CA LEU A 217 -10.12 -18.79 34.22
C LEU A 217 -11.29 -17.95 34.68
N ASN A 218 -12.28 -17.76 33.80
CA ASN A 218 -13.50 -17.03 34.16
C ASN A 218 -14.59 -18.04 34.58
N PRO A 219 -14.76 -18.28 35.88
CA PRO A 219 -15.68 -19.29 36.34
C PRO A 219 -17.12 -18.88 36.14
N SER A 220 -17.98 -19.85 35.86
CA SER A 220 -19.43 -19.68 35.66
C SER A 220 -20.15 -19.29 36.94
N SER A 221 -19.58 -19.55 38.11
CA SER A 221 -20.17 -19.31 39.43
C SER A 221 -19.76 -17.97 40.03
N ALA A 222 -20.72 -17.20 40.55
CA ALA A 222 -20.47 -15.93 41.22
C ALA A 222 -19.58 -16.05 42.48
N ALA A 223 -19.56 -17.22 43.17
CA ALA A 223 -18.74 -17.48 44.34
C ALA A 223 -17.26 -17.72 43.95
N GLU A 224 -17.00 -18.30 42.79
CA GLU A 224 -15.65 -18.54 42.28
C GLU A 224 -15.06 -17.28 41.60
N LYS A 225 -15.87 -16.38 41.10
CA LYS A 225 -15.43 -15.08 40.56
C LYS A 225 -14.71 -14.21 41.59
N GLN A 226 -15.05 -14.35 42.87
CA GLN A 226 -14.34 -13.62 43.95
C GLN A 226 -12.90 -14.07 44.17
N LYS A 227 -12.48 -15.24 43.67
CA LYS A 227 -11.14 -15.82 43.89
C LYS A 227 -10.17 -15.53 42.75
N TYR A 228 -10.60 -14.90 41.64
CA TYR A 228 -9.79 -14.61 40.46
C TYR A 228 -8.89 -15.80 40.07
N PRO A 229 -9.48 -16.96 39.74
CA PRO A 229 -8.68 -18.14 39.49
C PRO A 229 -7.84 -17.95 38.22
N HIS A 230 -6.55 -18.13 38.35
CA HIS A 230 -5.62 -18.11 37.23
C HIS A 230 -4.79 -19.40 37.26
N SER A 231 -4.48 -19.92 36.09
CA SER A 231 -3.56 -21.05 35.96
C SER A 231 -2.21 -20.57 35.43
N LYS A 232 -1.14 -21.15 35.94
CA LYS A 232 0.21 -20.98 35.43
C LYS A 232 0.76 -22.35 35.05
N ALA A 233 1.14 -22.53 33.79
CA ALA A 233 1.81 -23.73 33.31
C ALA A 233 3.20 -23.32 32.78
N SER A 234 4.24 -24.01 33.25
CA SER A 234 5.59 -23.88 32.70
C SER A 234 5.79 -24.94 31.62
N PHE A 235 6.49 -24.60 30.56
CA PHE A 235 6.77 -25.49 29.45
C PHE A 235 8.23 -25.33 28.97
N ASP A 236 8.82 -26.44 28.55
CA ASP A 236 10.12 -26.45 27.88
C ASP A 236 9.96 -26.16 26.41
N GLU A 237 8.88 -26.69 25.77
CA GLU A 237 8.51 -26.45 24.40
C GLU A 237 6.98 -26.32 24.28
N TYR A 238 6.55 -25.28 23.56
CA TYR A 238 5.14 -25.03 23.28
C TYR A 238 4.97 -24.68 21.79
N VAL A 239 4.18 -25.48 21.09
CA VAL A 239 3.98 -25.37 19.64
C VAL A 239 2.61 -24.82 19.36
N LEU A 240 2.57 -23.68 18.64
CA LEU A 240 1.35 -23.04 18.18
C LEU A 240 1.30 -23.09 16.66
N ASN A 241 0.19 -23.58 16.13
CA ASN A 241 -0.11 -23.50 14.70
C ASN A 241 -1.07 -22.33 14.47
N ILE A 242 -0.61 -21.33 13.76
CA ILE A 242 -1.36 -20.11 13.46
C ILE A 242 -1.92 -20.25 12.05
N ASP A 243 -3.24 -20.14 11.90
CA ASP A 243 -3.88 -20.09 10.60
C ASP A 243 -3.70 -18.67 10.03
N ILE A 244 -3.01 -18.59 8.89
CA ILE A 244 -2.79 -17.35 8.16
C ILE A 244 -3.66 -17.26 6.88
N SER A 245 -4.60 -18.20 6.68
CA SER A 245 -5.51 -18.21 5.53
C SER A 245 -6.43 -16.99 5.54
N ASP A 246 -6.91 -16.56 6.70
CA ASP A 246 -7.76 -15.38 6.86
C ASP A 246 -7.02 -14.06 6.63
N PHE A 247 -5.71 -14.00 6.90
CA PHE A 247 -4.89 -12.85 6.47
C PHE A 247 -4.98 -12.62 4.96
N ASN A 248 -5.13 -13.69 4.20
CA ASN A 248 -5.33 -13.63 2.76
C ASN A 248 -6.75 -13.18 2.37
N ASN A 249 -7.77 -13.55 3.15
CA ASN A 249 -9.18 -13.28 2.88
C ASN A 249 -9.63 -11.90 3.37
N VAL A 250 -9.18 -11.44 4.52
CA VAL A 250 -9.53 -10.11 5.08
C VAL A 250 -9.05 -8.97 4.18
N ILE A 251 -7.86 -9.10 3.58
CA ILE A 251 -7.35 -8.12 2.63
C ILE A 251 -8.17 -8.13 1.33
N LEU A 252 -8.57 -9.31 0.85
CA LEU A 252 -9.46 -9.45 -0.31
C LEU A 252 -10.85 -8.89 -0.03
N MET A 253 -11.45 -9.19 1.11
CA MET A 253 -12.77 -8.69 1.50
C MET A 253 -12.78 -7.18 1.71
N LYS A 254 -11.80 -6.58 2.39
CA LYS A 254 -11.68 -5.12 2.51
C LYS A 254 -11.57 -4.44 1.13
N LYS A 255 -10.87 -5.04 0.17
CA LYS A 255 -10.69 -4.48 -1.17
C LYS A 255 -11.97 -4.63 -2.00
N ILE A 256 -12.64 -5.77 -1.95
CA ILE A 256 -13.94 -6.01 -2.62
C ILE A 256 -15.01 -5.08 -2.03
N THR A 257 -15.07 -4.94 -0.71
CA THR A 257 -16.02 -4.05 -0.03
C THR A 257 -15.75 -2.58 -0.38
N SER A 258 -14.50 -2.14 -0.44
CA SER A 258 -14.15 -0.77 -0.85
C SER A 258 -14.45 -0.49 -2.32
N GLN A 259 -14.30 -1.47 -3.20
CA GLN A 259 -14.68 -1.35 -4.62
C GLN A 259 -16.21 -1.35 -4.79
N LEU A 260 -16.94 -2.20 -4.08
CA LEU A 260 -18.40 -2.22 -4.08
C LEU A 260 -18.99 -0.91 -3.55
N ILE A 261 -18.39 -0.32 -2.50
CA ILE A 261 -18.79 0.98 -1.98
C ILE A 261 -18.53 2.10 -3.01
N ARG A 262 -17.42 2.05 -3.74
CA ARG A 262 -17.15 3.01 -4.84
C ARG A 262 -18.12 2.85 -6.00
N CYS A 263 -18.41 1.62 -6.43
CA CYS A 263 -19.42 1.36 -7.46
C CYS A 263 -20.80 1.85 -7.02
N ARG A 264 -21.20 1.59 -5.77
CA ARG A 264 -22.49 2.02 -5.23
C ARG A 264 -22.59 3.56 -5.14
N LYS A 265 -21.51 4.26 -4.75
CA LYS A 265 -21.46 5.73 -4.78
C LYS A 265 -21.54 6.29 -6.21
N SER A 266 -20.88 5.64 -7.17
CA SER A 266 -20.94 6.04 -8.58
C SER A 266 -22.32 5.83 -9.20
N ILE A 267 -23.04 4.78 -8.82
CA ILE A 267 -24.42 4.52 -9.28
C ILE A 267 -25.40 5.51 -8.65
N ASN A 268 -25.29 5.78 -7.35
CA ASN A 268 -26.15 6.75 -6.68
C ASN A 268 -25.92 8.19 -7.16
N SER A 269 -24.70 8.59 -7.50
CA SER A 269 -24.43 9.91 -8.06
C SER A 269 -25.00 10.09 -9.49
N LYS A 270 -25.19 9.02 -10.24
CA LYS A 270 -25.84 9.04 -11.55
C LYS A 270 -27.37 9.08 -11.45
N LEU A 271 -27.95 8.50 -10.41
CA LEU A 271 -29.40 8.49 -10.17
C LEU A 271 -29.93 9.84 -9.65
N THR A 272 -29.09 10.63 -8.97
CA THR A 272 -29.47 11.98 -8.47
C THR A 272 -29.37 13.08 -9.52
N LEU A 273 -28.86 12.80 -10.73
CA LEU A 273 -28.76 13.76 -11.84
C LEU A 273 -29.89 13.63 -12.88
N THR A 274 -30.89 12.77 -12.62
CA THR A 274 -32.06 12.53 -13.51
C THR A 274 -33.40 12.92 -12.89
N HIS A 275 -33.41 13.85 -11.93
CA HIS A 275 -34.64 14.51 -11.45
C HIS A 275 -34.51 16.01 -11.56
#